data_5aea7928b692a26e14c7dc968d0a02ba
#
_entry.id   5aea7928b692a26e14c7dc968d0a02ba
#
_cell.length_a   1.000
_cell.length_b   1.000
_cell.length_c   1.000
_cell.angle_alpha   90.00
_cell.angle_beta   90.00
_cell.angle_gamma   90.00
#
_symmetry.space_group_name_H-M   'P 1'
#
loop_
_entity.id
_entity.type
_entity.pdbx_description
1 polymer ?
#
loop_
_entity_poly.entity_id
_entity_poly.type
_entity_poly.pdbx_seq_one_letter_code
_entity_poly.pdbx_strand_id
1 'polypeptide(L)'
;MTWTMIATAYTASCLGCSGFTASGIEAHAPYHMVAASKHWAIGTCLELLIDGQWTRYTVQDRGRKIRRKNRIDILVGSHDAAVSWGRRPIQVQYCDDYNL
;
A
#
# COMPACT_ATOMS: atom_id res chain seq x y z
N MET A 1 -1.35 -18.58 -4.22
CA MET A 1 -2.65 -18.25 -3.63
C MET A 1 -2.88 -16.74 -3.67
N THR A 2 -4.05 -16.32 -4.06
CA THR A 2 -4.43 -14.91 -4.08
C THR A 2 -5.62 -14.69 -3.14
N TRP A 3 -5.78 -13.44 -2.70
CA TRP A 3 -6.95 -13.02 -1.93
C TRP A 3 -7.33 -11.61 -2.34
N THR A 4 -8.50 -11.15 -1.89
CA THR A 4 -9.00 -9.82 -2.21
C THR A 4 -8.79 -8.88 -1.03
N MET A 5 -8.27 -7.70 -1.32
CA MET A 5 -8.18 -6.61 -0.33
C MET A 5 -8.88 -5.36 -0.88
N ILE A 6 -9.40 -4.55 0.02
CA ILE A 6 -9.96 -3.25 -0.35
C ILE A 6 -8.83 -2.24 -0.29
N ALA A 7 -8.56 -1.58 -1.42
CA ALA A 7 -7.46 -0.64 -1.57
C ALA A 7 -7.99 0.78 -1.73
N THR A 8 -7.40 1.68 -0.97
CA THR A 8 -7.52 3.14 -1.12
C THR A 8 -6.13 3.69 -1.47
N ALA A 9 -6.01 4.99 -1.64
CA ALA A 9 -4.73 5.60 -1.97
C ALA A 9 -4.51 6.85 -1.12
N TYR A 10 -3.24 7.16 -0.83
CA TYR A 10 -2.87 8.32 -0.04
C TYR A 10 -1.59 8.96 -0.59
N THR A 11 -1.32 10.18 -0.13
CA THR A 11 -0.10 10.90 -0.51
C THR A 11 0.74 11.20 0.73
N ALA A 12 2.04 11.43 0.52
CA ALA A 12 2.94 11.82 1.61
C ALA A 12 2.63 13.19 2.18
N SER A 13 1.91 14.02 1.42
CA SER A 13 1.56 15.40 1.82
C SER A 13 0.14 15.56 2.33
N CYS A 14 -0.52 14.47 2.72
CA CYS A 14 -1.88 14.56 3.26
C CYS A 14 -1.90 15.38 4.56
N LEU A 15 -3.08 15.98 4.85
CA LEU A 15 -3.25 16.77 6.07
C LEU A 15 -2.99 15.91 7.30
N GLY A 16 -2.08 16.35 8.15
CA GLY A 16 -1.70 15.63 9.37
C GLY A 16 -0.65 14.54 9.14
N CYS A 17 -0.15 14.37 7.92
CA CYS A 17 0.93 13.43 7.63
C CYS A 17 2.28 14.06 7.91
N SER A 18 3.23 13.25 8.44
CA SER A 18 4.59 13.72 8.76
C SER A 18 5.53 13.68 7.56
N GLY A 19 5.18 12.96 6.49
CA GLY A 19 6.08 12.70 5.37
C GLY A 19 6.95 11.47 5.57
N PHE A 20 6.89 10.85 6.75
CA PHE A 20 7.61 9.61 7.05
C PHE A 20 6.63 8.48 7.35
N THR A 21 7.00 7.27 6.95
CA THR A 21 6.21 6.08 7.21
C THR A 21 6.42 5.58 8.64
N ALA A 22 5.60 4.63 9.06
CA ALA A 22 5.77 3.97 10.37
C ALA A 22 7.11 3.27 10.50
N SER A 23 7.75 2.88 9.39
CA SER A 23 9.07 2.27 9.38
C SER A 23 10.22 3.31 9.46
N GLY A 24 9.90 4.60 9.43
CA GLY A 24 10.89 5.67 9.46
C GLY A 24 11.44 6.04 8.09
N ILE A 25 10.90 5.49 7.02
CA ILE A 25 11.30 5.79 5.65
C ILE A 25 10.51 6.98 5.14
N GLU A 26 11.16 7.89 4.42
CA GLU A 26 10.48 9.01 3.80
C GLU A 26 9.45 8.50 2.80
N ALA A 27 8.20 8.94 2.95
CA ALA A 27 7.10 8.48 2.11
C ALA A 27 7.06 9.30 0.83
N HIS A 28 7.46 8.71 -0.27
CA HIS A 28 7.26 9.32 -1.59
C HIS A 28 7.19 8.26 -2.68
N ALA A 29 6.34 8.48 -3.68
CA ALA A 29 6.34 7.69 -4.89
C ALA A 29 7.62 7.98 -5.69
N PRO A 30 8.22 6.98 -6.39
CA PRO A 30 7.64 5.69 -6.75
C PRO A 30 8.10 4.50 -5.89
N TYR A 31 8.31 4.67 -4.62
CA TYR A 31 8.85 3.58 -3.79
C TYR A 31 7.92 2.39 -3.60
N HIS A 32 6.76 2.35 -4.25
CA HIS A 32 5.84 1.22 -4.20
C HIS A 32 5.62 0.72 -2.79
N MET A 33 5.12 1.57 -1.92
CA MET A 33 4.82 1.20 -0.54
C MET A 33 3.33 1.32 -0.25
N VAL A 34 2.88 0.52 0.70
CA VAL A 34 1.50 0.55 1.18
C VAL A 34 1.48 0.70 2.70
N ALA A 35 0.41 1.32 3.20
CA ALA A 35 0.05 1.29 4.59
C ALA A 35 -0.92 0.13 4.81
N ALA A 36 -0.76 -0.58 5.90
CA ALA A 36 -1.59 -1.72 6.25
C ALA A 36 -1.78 -1.80 7.76
N SER A 37 -2.74 -2.62 8.19
CA SER A 37 -2.97 -2.84 9.61
C SER A 37 -1.82 -3.63 10.23
N LYS A 38 -1.81 -3.68 11.57
CA LYS A 38 -0.78 -4.43 12.32
C LYS A 38 -0.81 -5.94 12.08
N HIS A 39 -1.82 -6.46 11.39
CA HIS A 39 -1.85 -7.87 10.97
C HIS A 39 -0.75 -8.18 9.95
N TRP A 40 -0.21 -7.16 9.29
CA TRP A 40 0.84 -7.29 8.29
C TRP A 40 2.13 -6.68 8.84
N ALA A 41 3.18 -7.49 8.93
CA ALA A 41 4.46 -6.99 9.43
C ALA A 41 5.05 -5.95 8.48
N ILE A 42 5.69 -4.92 9.05
CA ILE A 42 6.50 -3.99 8.27
C ILE A 42 7.58 -4.77 7.53
N GLY A 43 7.76 -4.47 6.26
CA GLY A 43 8.70 -5.19 5.39
C GLY A 43 8.07 -6.32 4.58
N THR A 44 6.79 -6.64 4.82
CA THR A 44 6.11 -7.68 4.04
C THR A 44 6.02 -7.26 2.58
N CYS A 45 6.45 -8.14 1.67
CA CYS A 45 6.34 -7.92 0.24
C CYS A 45 5.03 -8.52 -0.27
N LEU A 46 4.22 -7.68 -0.92
CA LEU A 46 2.95 -8.07 -1.52
C LEU A 46 2.96 -7.71 -3.01
N GLU A 47 2.37 -8.56 -3.83
CA GLU A 47 2.10 -8.22 -5.22
C GLU A 47 0.62 -7.87 -5.36
N LEU A 48 0.36 -6.72 -5.96
CA LEU A 48 -0.98 -6.20 -6.19
C LEU A 48 -1.29 -6.26 -7.67
N LEU A 49 -2.45 -6.77 -8.03
CA LEU A 49 -2.90 -6.81 -9.42
C LEU A 49 -3.53 -5.47 -9.78
N ILE A 50 -2.78 -4.64 -10.51
CA ILE A 50 -3.21 -3.31 -10.92
C ILE A 50 -3.13 -3.22 -12.44
N ASP A 51 -4.25 -2.88 -13.08
CA ASP A 51 -4.36 -2.76 -14.53
C ASP A 51 -3.83 -4.01 -15.26
N GLY A 52 -4.15 -5.19 -14.72
CA GLY A 52 -3.77 -6.45 -15.33
C GLY A 52 -2.33 -6.89 -15.07
N GLN A 53 -1.58 -6.15 -14.26
CA GLN A 53 -0.18 -6.48 -13.97
C GLN A 53 0.06 -6.63 -12.47
N TRP A 54 0.78 -7.69 -12.11
CA TRP A 54 1.25 -7.89 -10.74
C TRP A 54 2.44 -6.96 -10.47
N THR A 55 2.26 -6.06 -9.51
CA THR A 55 3.27 -5.07 -9.14
C THR A 55 3.64 -5.24 -7.68
N ARG A 56 4.94 -5.25 -7.39
CA ARG A 56 5.44 -5.42 -6.02
C ARG A 56 5.30 -4.14 -5.22
N TYR A 57 4.80 -4.31 -4.00
CA TYR A 57 4.73 -3.26 -2.99
C TYR A 57 5.22 -3.82 -1.68
N THR A 58 5.72 -2.94 -0.81
CA THR A 58 6.19 -3.32 0.52
C THR A 58 5.34 -2.62 1.56
N VAL A 59 4.95 -3.35 2.61
CA VAL A 59 4.27 -2.76 3.76
C VAL A 59 5.31 -1.97 4.55
N GLN A 60 5.24 -0.64 4.50
CA GLN A 60 6.19 0.25 5.17
C GLN A 60 5.49 1.23 6.11
N ASP A 61 4.16 1.26 6.13
CA ASP A 61 3.42 2.26 6.86
C ASP A 61 2.21 1.67 7.56
N ARG A 62 1.63 2.47 8.46
CA ARG A 62 0.41 2.18 9.19
C ARG A 62 -0.58 3.32 8.97
N GLY A 63 -1.81 2.97 8.60
CA GLY A 63 -2.87 3.95 8.50
C GLY A 63 -3.68 4.00 9.79
N ARG A 64 -4.00 5.23 10.27
CA ARG A 64 -4.81 5.39 11.48
C ARG A 64 -6.15 4.67 11.40
N LYS A 65 -6.75 4.63 10.21
CA LYS A 65 -8.07 4.04 9.98
C LYS A 65 -7.98 2.63 9.40
N ILE A 66 -6.77 2.12 9.17
CA ILE A 66 -6.60 0.79 8.60
C ILE A 66 -6.43 -0.20 9.73
N ARG A 67 -7.54 -0.81 10.13
CA ARG A 67 -7.58 -1.76 11.23
C ARG A 67 -7.85 -3.19 10.79
N ARG A 68 -8.46 -3.36 9.62
CA ARG A 68 -8.85 -4.67 9.11
C ARG A 68 -7.70 -5.29 8.31
N LYS A 69 -7.57 -6.60 8.41
CA LYS A 69 -6.54 -7.34 7.70
C LYS A 69 -6.65 -7.19 6.18
N ASN A 70 -7.88 -7.05 5.65
CA ASN A 70 -8.12 -6.97 4.22
C ASN A 70 -8.16 -5.54 3.67
N ARG A 71 -7.55 -4.59 4.37
CA ARG A 71 -7.48 -3.19 3.95
C ARG A 71 -6.04 -2.79 3.73
N ILE A 72 -5.79 -2.09 2.63
CA ILE A 72 -4.50 -1.44 2.36
C ILE A 72 -4.72 -0.06 1.77
N ASP A 73 -3.69 0.78 1.90
CA ASP A 73 -3.69 2.14 1.39
C ASP A 73 -2.41 2.32 0.60
N ILE A 74 -2.53 2.65 -0.69
CA ILE A 74 -1.40 2.67 -1.62
C ILE A 74 -0.85 4.09 -1.70
N LEU A 75 0.46 4.25 -1.51
CA LEU A 75 1.10 5.55 -1.68
C LEU A 75 1.13 5.92 -3.16
N VAL A 76 0.57 7.09 -3.47
CA VAL A 76 0.57 7.65 -4.84
C VAL A 76 1.21 9.03 -4.84
N GLY A 77 1.55 9.53 -6.05
CA GLY A 77 2.35 10.73 -6.19
C GLY A 77 1.60 12.05 -6.06
N SER A 78 0.28 12.04 -6.16
CA SER A 78 -0.51 13.28 -6.12
C SER A 78 -1.89 13.04 -5.52
N HIS A 79 -2.49 14.14 -5.03
CA HIS A 79 -3.86 14.10 -4.53
C HIS A 79 -4.84 13.66 -5.63
N ASP A 80 -4.66 14.15 -6.85
CA ASP A 80 -5.50 13.77 -7.97
C ASP A 80 -5.42 12.27 -8.27
N ALA A 81 -4.23 11.69 -8.19
CA ALA A 81 -4.06 10.25 -8.36
C ALA A 81 -4.78 9.48 -7.25
N ALA A 82 -4.73 9.98 -6.02
CA ALA A 82 -5.43 9.34 -4.89
C ALA A 82 -6.95 9.39 -5.08
N VAL A 83 -7.47 10.53 -5.50
CA VAL A 83 -8.91 10.68 -5.77
C VAL A 83 -9.34 9.78 -6.92
N SER A 84 -8.55 9.73 -8.00
CA SER A 84 -8.84 8.88 -9.15
C SER A 84 -8.82 7.39 -8.80
N TRP A 85 -7.95 6.98 -7.89
CA TRP A 85 -7.91 5.59 -7.43
C TRP A 85 -9.23 5.22 -6.74
N GLY A 86 -9.71 6.07 -5.84
CA GLY A 86 -10.95 5.83 -5.11
C GLY A 86 -10.80 4.72 -4.08
N ARG A 87 -11.80 3.86 -4.03
CA ARG A 87 -11.84 2.70 -3.12
C ARG A 87 -12.32 1.51 -3.95
N ARG A 88 -11.47 0.48 -4.06
CA ARG A 88 -11.79 -0.66 -4.92
C ARG A 88 -11.17 -1.95 -4.41
N PRO A 89 -11.79 -3.10 -4.70
CA PRO A 89 -11.18 -4.39 -4.42
C PRO A 89 -10.05 -4.66 -5.42
N ILE A 90 -8.98 -5.27 -4.93
CA ILE A 90 -7.89 -5.74 -5.77
C ILE A 90 -7.47 -7.13 -5.33
N GLN A 91 -6.88 -7.88 -6.27
CA GLN A 91 -6.28 -9.17 -5.96
C GLN A 91 -4.87 -8.95 -5.43
N VAL A 92 -4.48 -9.73 -4.43
CA VAL A 92 -3.19 -9.63 -3.76
C VAL A 92 -2.61 -11.02 -3.61
N GLN A 93 -1.30 -11.12 -3.69
CA GLN A 93 -0.55 -12.34 -3.38
C GLN A 93 0.77 -11.98 -2.72
N TYR A 94 1.40 -12.93 -2.04
CA TYR A 94 2.76 -12.72 -1.54
C TYR A 94 3.73 -12.66 -2.70
N CYS A 95 4.81 -11.91 -2.54
CA CYS A 95 5.85 -11.87 -3.54
C CYS A 95 6.48 -13.25 -3.71
N ASP A 96 6.89 -13.55 -4.95
CA ASP A 96 7.57 -14.78 -5.28
C ASP A 96 9.04 -14.68 -4.87
N ASP A 97 9.47 -15.49 -3.90
CA ASP A 97 10.83 -15.47 -3.38
C ASP A 97 11.84 -16.13 -4.30
N TYR A 98 11.39 -16.82 -5.34
CA TYR A 98 12.29 -17.50 -6.27
C TYR A 98 13.13 -16.54 -7.11
N ASN A 99 12.78 -15.27 -7.13
CA ASN A 99 13.46 -14.26 -7.92
C ASN A 99 14.41 -13.39 -7.11
N LEU A 100 14.72 -13.82 -5.92
CA LEU A 100 15.69 -13.10 -5.08
C LEU A 100 17.12 -13.40 -5.50
#